data_47b0e942fc47df6a185954fad19ce16a
#
_entry.id   47b0e942fc47df6a185954fad19ce16a
#
_cell.length_a   1.000
_cell.length_b   1.000
_cell.length_c   1.000
_cell.angle_alpha   90.00
_cell.angle_beta   90.00
_cell.angle_gamma   90.00
#
_symmetry.space_group_name_H-M   'P 1'
#
loop_
_entity.id
_entity.type
_entity.pdbx_description
1 polymer ?
#
loop_
_entity_poly.entity_id
_entity_poly.type
_entity_poly.pdbx_seq_one_letter_code
_entity_poly.pdbx_strand_id
1 'polypeptide(L)'
;MEWEKLGNIFNPKIAFHPKLYTHASNPLPVHLNNDIYRIYYNGRDKQNRSSIGAIEYDIISGKLTNLFKNPLFLHDNENSYYSDGVSIGSQYSIGGDIYMLFMGWKILDNGFWQGEIGRLKIENDGSLTYRDDGPLLSIDTANSISLSYPFIIKN
;
A
#
# COMPACT_ATOMS: atom_id res chain seq x y z
N MET A 1 22.89 10.86 -15.67
CA MET A 1 21.78 9.88 -15.54
C MET A 1 20.58 10.55 -16.20
N GLU A 2 20.05 9.98 -17.26
CA GLU A 2 18.86 10.49 -17.94
C GLU A 2 17.63 9.73 -17.41
N TRP A 3 16.53 10.46 -17.22
CA TRP A 3 15.25 9.90 -16.83
C TRP A 3 14.35 9.75 -18.04
N GLU A 4 13.85 8.55 -18.29
CA GLU A 4 12.85 8.28 -19.30
C GLU A 4 11.48 8.08 -18.66
N LYS A 5 10.46 8.76 -19.21
CA LYS A 5 9.07 8.58 -18.78
C LYS A 5 8.44 7.44 -19.56
N LEU A 6 8.13 6.35 -18.91
CA LEU A 6 7.49 5.18 -19.54
C LEU A 6 5.99 5.37 -19.82
N GLY A 7 5.41 6.50 -19.40
CA GLY A 7 3.97 6.76 -19.53
C GLY A 7 3.13 6.05 -18.47
N ASN A 8 1.86 5.82 -18.77
CA ASN A 8 0.93 5.12 -17.87
C ASN A 8 1.09 3.62 -18.07
N ILE A 9 1.65 2.92 -17.09
CA ILE A 9 1.90 1.47 -17.15
C ILE A 9 0.70 0.63 -16.70
N PHE A 10 -0.28 1.21 -15.99
CA PHE A 10 -1.42 0.48 -15.45
C PHE A 10 -2.67 1.36 -15.31
N ASN A 11 -3.83 0.83 -15.71
CA ASN A 11 -5.13 1.44 -15.47
C ASN A 11 -5.94 0.54 -14.52
N PRO A 12 -6.30 1.00 -13.31
CA PRO A 12 -7.00 0.17 -12.31
C PRO A 12 -8.37 -0.32 -12.79
N LYS A 13 -9.00 0.33 -13.75
CA LYS A 13 -10.27 -0.11 -14.32
C LYS A 13 -10.23 -1.52 -14.90
N ILE A 14 -9.07 -2.02 -15.31
CA ILE A 14 -8.92 -3.39 -15.81
C ILE A 14 -8.90 -4.46 -14.72
N ALA A 15 -8.69 -4.10 -13.45
CA ALA A 15 -8.73 -5.03 -12.33
C ALA A 15 -10.16 -5.48 -11.98
N PHE A 16 -11.17 -4.65 -12.29
CA PHE A 16 -12.60 -4.93 -12.09
C PHE A 16 -13.03 -5.33 -10.68
N HIS A 17 -12.24 -5.03 -9.67
CA HIS A 17 -12.58 -5.34 -8.28
C HIS A 17 -13.24 -4.13 -7.59
N PRO A 18 -14.38 -4.30 -6.88
CA PRO A 18 -15.08 -3.18 -6.24
C PRO A 18 -14.25 -2.38 -5.24
N LYS A 19 -13.29 -3.02 -4.56
CA LYS A 19 -12.38 -2.38 -3.60
C LYS A 19 -11.16 -1.71 -4.25
N LEU A 20 -10.93 -1.94 -5.54
CA LEU A 20 -9.86 -1.36 -6.35
C LEU A 20 -10.43 -0.65 -7.57
N TYR A 21 -11.62 -0.06 -7.42
CA TYR A 21 -12.41 0.48 -8.53
C TYR A 21 -11.74 1.68 -9.21
N THR A 22 -11.06 2.52 -8.44
CA THR A 22 -10.36 3.71 -8.94
C THR A 22 -8.97 3.83 -8.31
N HIS A 23 -8.15 4.71 -8.84
CA HIS A 23 -6.80 5.03 -8.39
C HIS A 23 -5.82 3.86 -8.54
N ALA A 24 -4.58 4.20 -8.73
CA ALA A 24 -3.40 3.36 -8.58
C ALA A 24 -2.30 4.28 -8.02
N SER A 25 -2.47 4.67 -6.74
CA SER A 25 -1.62 5.64 -6.07
C SER A 25 -0.60 4.96 -5.15
N ASN A 26 0.38 5.71 -4.68
CA ASN A 26 1.43 5.27 -3.75
C ASN A 26 2.10 3.97 -4.20
N PRO A 27 2.65 3.91 -5.42
CA PRO A 27 3.25 2.69 -5.93
C PRO A 27 4.49 2.32 -5.12
N LEU A 28 4.60 1.04 -4.75
CA LEU A 28 5.77 0.44 -4.11
C LEU A 28 6.29 -0.71 -4.97
N PRO A 29 7.35 -0.49 -5.76
CA PRO A 29 7.96 -1.55 -6.56
C PRO A 29 8.87 -2.43 -5.70
N VAL A 30 8.68 -3.74 -5.79
CA VAL A 30 9.50 -4.78 -5.16
C VAL A 30 10.07 -5.66 -6.26
N HIS A 31 11.39 -5.73 -6.35
CA HIS A 31 12.06 -6.58 -7.32
C HIS A 31 11.79 -8.06 -7.03
N LEU A 32 11.38 -8.82 -8.02
CA LEU A 32 11.16 -10.26 -7.91
C LEU A 32 12.34 -11.05 -8.46
N ASN A 33 12.53 -10.98 -9.76
CA ASN A 33 13.61 -11.66 -10.47
C ASN A 33 13.81 -11.01 -11.85
N ASN A 34 14.99 -11.13 -12.43
CA ASN A 34 15.34 -10.54 -13.71
C ASN A 34 14.89 -9.07 -13.80
N ASP A 35 14.05 -8.74 -14.77
CA ASP A 35 13.51 -7.38 -14.98
C ASP A 35 12.06 -7.23 -14.50
N ILE A 36 11.56 -8.19 -13.71
CA ILE A 36 10.18 -8.23 -13.22
C ILE A 36 10.10 -7.64 -11.82
N TYR A 37 9.19 -6.67 -11.68
CA TYR A 37 8.84 -6.03 -10.43
C TYR A 37 7.38 -6.31 -10.08
N ARG A 38 7.10 -6.64 -8.82
CA ARG A 38 5.75 -6.53 -8.28
C ARG A 38 5.56 -5.11 -7.77
N ILE A 39 4.53 -4.45 -8.27
CA ILE A 39 4.19 -3.07 -7.91
C ILE A 39 2.89 -3.11 -7.11
N TYR A 40 3.00 -2.92 -5.79
CA TYR A 40 1.85 -2.70 -4.93
C TYR A 40 1.34 -1.29 -5.13
N TYR A 41 0.03 -1.09 -5.06
CA TYR A 41 -0.61 0.21 -5.23
C TYR A 41 -1.86 0.33 -4.37
N ASN A 42 -2.25 1.55 -4.05
CA ASN A 42 -3.54 1.81 -3.42
C ASN A 42 -4.62 2.02 -4.48
N GLY A 43 -5.65 1.19 -4.43
CA GLY A 43 -6.91 1.39 -5.13
C GLY A 43 -8.00 1.86 -4.17
N ARG A 44 -9.05 2.48 -4.70
CA ARG A 44 -10.19 2.95 -3.90
C ARG A 44 -11.50 2.33 -4.34
N ASP A 45 -12.40 2.09 -3.37
CA ASP A 45 -13.77 1.70 -3.62
C ASP A 45 -14.67 2.93 -3.94
N LYS A 46 -15.97 2.71 -4.12
CA LYS A 46 -16.93 3.77 -4.41
C LYS A 46 -17.16 4.73 -3.24
N GLN A 47 -16.82 4.33 -2.02
CA GLN A 47 -16.86 5.15 -0.81
C GLN A 47 -15.53 5.85 -0.53
N ASN A 48 -14.60 5.83 -1.47
CA ASN A 48 -13.24 6.35 -1.36
C ASN A 48 -12.34 5.65 -0.32
N ARG A 49 -12.73 4.51 0.23
CA ARG A 49 -11.90 3.72 1.14
C ARG A 49 -10.81 3.01 0.35
N SER A 50 -9.61 3.00 0.89
CA SER A 50 -8.45 2.48 0.16
C SER A 50 -8.02 1.08 0.62
N SER A 51 -7.65 0.25 -0.34
CA SER A 51 -7.10 -1.10 -0.19
C SER A 51 -5.83 -1.25 -1.01
N ILE A 52 -5.07 -2.32 -0.80
CA ILE A 52 -3.83 -2.58 -1.54
C ILE A 52 -4.06 -3.65 -2.60
N GLY A 53 -3.79 -3.30 -3.85
CA GLY A 53 -3.68 -4.20 -4.99
C GLY A 53 -2.24 -4.37 -5.45
N ALA A 54 -2.01 -5.25 -6.43
CA ALA A 54 -0.71 -5.40 -7.05
C ALA A 54 -0.81 -5.76 -8.54
N ILE A 55 0.26 -5.45 -9.25
CA ILE A 55 0.56 -5.92 -10.60
C ILE A 55 1.99 -6.45 -10.63
N GLU A 56 2.33 -7.26 -11.63
CA GLU A 56 3.71 -7.53 -12.00
C GLU A 56 4.00 -6.94 -13.37
N TYR A 57 5.15 -6.32 -13.48
CA TYR A 57 5.55 -5.56 -14.65
C TYR A 57 7.01 -5.83 -15.00
N ASP A 58 7.26 -6.16 -16.26
CA ASP A 58 8.58 -6.29 -16.84
C ASP A 58 9.01 -4.93 -17.37
N ILE A 59 10.06 -4.35 -16.77
CA ILE A 59 10.51 -2.99 -17.08
C ILE A 59 11.21 -2.89 -18.43
N ILE A 60 11.75 -3.98 -18.97
CA ILE A 60 12.43 -3.99 -20.27
C ILE A 60 11.43 -4.17 -21.41
N SER A 61 10.53 -5.15 -21.30
CA SER A 61 9.52 -5.35 -22.34
C SER A 61 8.36 -4.36 -22.28
N GLY A 62 8.23 -3.61 -21.17
CA GLY A 62 7.15 -2.65 -20.98
C GLY A 62 5.77 -3.31 -20.84
N LYS A 63 5.70 -4.54 -20.30
CA LYS A 63 4.47 -5.32 -20.27
C LYS A 63 4.06 -5.72 -18.86
N LEU A 64 2.74 -5.72 -18.63
CA LEU A 64 2.15 -6.42 -17.49
C LEU A 64 2.34 -7.92 -17.68
N THR A 65 3.00 -8.57 -16.72
CA THR A 65 3.20 -10.02 -16.70
C THR A 65 2.17 -10.71 -15.84
N ASN A 66 1.62 -9.99 -14.84
CA ASN A 66 0.55 -10.51 -13.99
C ASN A 66 -0.36 -9.37 -13.49
N LEU A 67 -1.63 -9.67 -13.29
CA LEU A 67 -2.64 -8.79 -12.71
C LEU A 67 -3.35 -9.50 -11.56
N PHE A 68 -3.13 -9.05 -10.34
CA PHE A 68 -3.86 -9.57 -9.18
C PHE A 68 -5.28 -8.97 -9.17
N LYS A 69 -6.27 -9.81 -9.45
CA LYS A 69 -7.66 -9.37 -9.55
C LYS A 69 -8.28 -9.03 -8.20
N ASN A 70 -7.78 -9.67 -7.13
CA ASN A 70 -8.25 -9.43 -5.76
C ASN A 70 -7.27 -8.51 -5.02
N PRO A 71 -7.75 -7.68 -4.09
CA PRO A 71 -6.88 -6.95 -3.17
C PRO A 71 -6.00 -7.92 -2.39
N LEU A 72 -4.75 -7.53 -2.17
CA LEU A 72 -3.81 -8.27 -1.31
C LEU A 72 -3.96 -7.87 0.16
N PHE A 73 -4.49 -6.68 0.42
CA PHE A 73 -4.85 -6.23 1.76
C PHE A 73 -6.04 -5.26 1.68
N LEU A 74 -7.02 -5.48 2.55
CA LEU A 74 -8.25 -4.68 2.60
C LEU A 74 -8.19 -3.69 3.77
N HIS A 75 -8.90 -2.56 3.62
CA HIS A 75 -9.31 -1.79 4.80
C HIS A 75 -10.20 -2.67 5.67
N ASP A 76 -10.20 -2.41 6.97
CA ASP A 76 -10.90 -3.23 7.97
C ASP A 76 -12.31 -2.68 8.29
N ASN A 77 -12.90 -3.23 9.34
CA ASN A 77 -14.21 -2.85 9.88
C ASN A 77 -14.13 -1.58 10.75
N GLU A 78 -15.28 -1.05 11.13
CA GLU A 78 -15.47 0.28 11.74
C GLU A 78 -14.63 0.59 13.00
N ASN A 79 -14.06 -0.39 13.69
CA ASN A 79 -13.34 -0.17 14.94
C ASN A 79 -11.80 -0.18 14.80
N SER A 80 -11.27 -0.36 13.59
CA SER A 80 -9.82 -0.38 13.41
C SER A 80 -9.29 1.02 13.04
N TYR A 81 -7.98 1.25 13.29
CA TYR A 81 -7.32 2.50 12.90
C TYR A 81 -7.17 2.65 11.36
N TYR A 82 -7.52 1.63 10.59
CA TYR A 82 -7.54 1.64 9.12
C TYR A 82 -8.90 1.29 8.51
N SER A 83 -9.99 1.61 9.23
CA SER A 83 -11.37 1.31 8.80
C SER A 83 -11.77 1.98 7.50
N ASP A 84 -11.26 3.16 7.21
CA ASP A 84 -11.52 3.88 5.97
C ASP A 84 -10.42 3.71 4.93
N GLY A 85 -9.27 3.13 5.31
CA GLY A 85 -8.27 2.78 4.34
C GLY A 85 -6.84 2.66 4.81
N VAL A 86 -6.04 2.26 3.86
CA VAL A 86 -4.59 2.12 3.99
C VAL A 86 -3.90 2.91 2.89
N SER A 87 -2.76 3.53 3.22
CA SER A 87 -1.90 4.21 2.25
C SER A 87 -0.48 3.67 2.38
N ILE A 88 0.04 3.11 1.29
CA ILE A 88 1.37 2.53 1.24
C ILE A 88 2.43 3.60 1.52
N GLY A 89 3.38 3.26 2.40
CA GLY A 89 4.59 4.02 2.65
C GLY A 89 5.81 3.37 1.99
N SER A 90 6.91 3.26 2.75
CA SER A 90 8.13 2.61 2.28
C SER A 90 8.26 1.17 2.74
N GLN A 91 9.17 0.43 2.10
CA GLN A 91 9.58 -0.90 2.58
C GLN A 91 10.89 -0.84 3.34
N TYR A 92 11.11 -1.83 4.20
CA TYR A 92 12.37 -2.06 4.89
C TYR A 92 12.56 -3.56 5.17
N SER A 93 13.80 -3.93 5.49
CA SER A 93 14.14 -5.30 5.85
C SER A 93 14.72 -5.36 7.25
N ILE A 94 14.29 -6.34 8.02
CA ILE A 94 14.84 -6.65 9.35
C ILE A 94 14.83 -8.16 9.58
N GLY A 95 15.95 -8.71 10.05
CA GLY A 95 16.06 -10.14 10.32
C GLY A 95 15.86 -11.06 9.11
N GLY A 96 16.03 -10.55 7.90
CA GLY A 96 15.78 -11.29 6.65
C GLY A 96 14.34 -11.19 6.14
N ASP A 97 13.42 -10.67 6.94
CA ASP A 97 12.04 -10.41 6.54
C ASP A 97 11.90 -9.02 5.89
N ILE A 98 10.99 -8.91 4.93
CA ILE A 98 10.65 -7.66 4.27
C ILE A 98 9.29 -7.16 4.78
N TYR A 99 9.23 -5.89 5.14
CA TYR A 99 8.03 -5.23 5.62
C TYR A 99 7.69 -4.01 4.78
N MET A 100 6.40 -3.77 4.61
CA MET A 100 5.81 -2.57 4.05
C MET A 100 5.20 -1.75 5.18
N LEU A 101 5.63 -0.51 5.36
CA LEU A 101 4.92 0.45 6.21
C LEU A 101 3.67 0.95 5.48
N PHE A 102 2.63 1.20 6.24
CA PHE A 102 1.43 1.87 5.73
C PHE A 102 0.88 2.86 6.76
N MET A 103 0.21 3.88 6.28
CA MET A 103 -0.67 4.70 7.08
C MET A 103 -2.06 4.07 7.02
N GLY A 104 -2.56 3.60 8.17
CA GLY A 104 -3.97 3.30 8.35
C GLY A 104 -4.73 4.57 8.69
N TRP A 105 -5.91 4.79 8.11
CA TRP A 105 -6.67 5.99 8.38
C TRP A 105 -8.16 5.71 8.56
N LYS A 106 -8.78 6.56 9.36
CA LYS A 106 -10.21 6.57 9.62
C LYS A 106 -10.75 7.99 9.64
N ILE A 107 -12.04 8.13 9.39
CA ILE A 107 -12.76 9.38 9.53
C ILE A 107 -13.41 9.41 10.91
N LEU A 108 -13.12 10.46 11.68
CA LEU A 108 -13.69 10.68 13.00
C LEU A 108 -15.10 11.26 12.90
N ASP A 109 -15.88 11.21 13.98
CA ASP A 109 -17.25 11.74 14.06
C ASP A 109 -17.35 13.24 13.70
N ASN A 110 -16.28 13.99 13.93
CA ASN A 110 -16.17 15.41 13.55
C ASN A 110 -15.83 15.64 12.06
N GLY A 111 -15.72 14.60 11.27
CA GLY A 111 -15.40 14.64 9.85
C GLY A 111 -13.90 14.78 9.51
N PHE A 112 -13.02 14.92 10.50
CA PHE A 112 -11.57 14.91 10.27
C PHE A 112 -11.07 13.48 10.12
N TRP A 113 -10.05 13.30 9.27
CA TRP A 113 -9.36 12.03 9.18
C TRP A 113 -8.20 11.95 10.18
N GLN A 114 -7.95 10.77 10.68
CA GLN A 114 -6.85 10.46 11.58
C GLN A 114 -6.07 9.26 11.03
N GLY A 115 -4.75 9.36 11.02
CA GLY A 115 -3.84 8.31 10.56
C GLY A 115 -2.92 7.84 11.66
N GLU A 116 -2.64 6.55 11.65
CA GLU A 116 -1.65 5.87 12.47
C GLU A 116 -0.82 4.94 11.58
N ILE A 117 0.39 4.58 12.02
CA ILE A 117 1.31 3.81 11.19
C ILE A 117 1.25 2.34 11.57
N GLY A 118 1.00 1.50 10.58
CA GLY A 118 1.11 0.06 10.67
C GLY A 118 2.19 -0.51 9.77
N ARG A 119 2.39 -1.82 9.87
CA ARG A 119 3.25 -2.57 8.95
C ARG A 119 2.60 -3.86 8.51
N LEU A 120 2.93 -4.25 7.28
CA LEU A 120 2.60 -5.55 6.71
C LEU A 120 3.90 -6.30 6.42
N LYS A 121 3.95 -7.58 6.74
CA LYS A 121 5.01 -8.44 6.24
C LYS A 121 4.72 -8.79 4.79
N ILE A 122 5.72 -8.66 3.93
CA ILE A 122 5.69 -9.16 2.56
C ILE A 122 6.25 -10.58 2.61
N GLU A 123 5.38 -11.56 2.41
CA GLU A 123 5.77 -12.98 2.41
C GLU A 123 6.52 -13.33 1.11
N ASN A 124 7.17 -14.50 1.07
CA ASN A 124 7.98 -14.93 -0.08
C ASN A 124 7.20 -15.05 -1.39
N ASP A 125 5.90 -15.36 -1.32
CA ASP A 125 4.99 -15.35 -2.47
C ASP A 125 4.47 -13.96 -2.81
N GLY A 126 4.82 -12.95 -1.99
CA GLY A 126 4.40 -11.56 -2.10
C GLY A 126 3.00 -11.28 -1.60
N SER A 127 2.36 -12.21 -0.89
CA SER A 127 1.17 -11.90 -0.12
C SER A 127 1.51 -10.97 1.06
N LEU A 128 0.51 -10.27 1.57
CA LEU A 128 0.67 -9.31 2.65
C LEU A 128 0.02 -9.86 3.91
N THR A 129 0.77 -9.91 5.01
CA THR A 129 0.29 -10.41 6.30
C THR A 129 0.38 -9.31 7.35
N TYR A 130 -0.73 -9.02 8.01
CA TYR A 130 -0.80 -8.17 9.20
C TYR A 130 -0.68 -9.06 10.45
N ARG A 131 0.30 -8.79 11.31
CA ARG A 131 0.59 -9.62 12.48
C ARG A 131 0.66 -8.85 13.79
N ASP A 132 0.57 -7.54 13.75
CA ASP A 132 0.62 -6.70 14.95
C ASP A 132 -0.79 -6.61 15.57
N ASP A 133 -0.87 -6.50 16.91
CA ASP A 133 -2.13 -6.34 17.64
C ASP A 133 -2.69 -4.90 17.61
N GLY A 134 -2.05 -4.00 16.83
CA GLY A 134 -2.42 -2.60 16.72
C GLY A 134 -1.42 -1.83 15.84
N PRO A 135 -1.49 -0.51 15.80
CA PRO A 135 -0.55 0.28 15.03
C PRO A 135 0.88 0.18 15.60
N LEU A 136 1.87 0.20 14.71
CA LEU A 136 3.28 0.26 15.07
C LEU A 136 3.64 1.59 15.74
N LEU A 137 3.03 2.68 15.25
CA LEU A 137 3.13 4.02 15.84
C LEU A 137 1.73 4.62 15.91
N SER A 138 1.32 4.97 17.11
CA SER A 138 0.06 5.67 17.37
C SER A 138 0.29 7.17 17.52
N ILE A 139 -0.78 7.92 17.43
CA ILE A 139 -0.80 9.32 17.84
C ILE A 139 -0.44 9.43 19.33
N ASP A 140 0.24 10.50 19.69
CA ASP A 140 0.69 10.79 21.04
C ASP A 140 0.57 12.30 21.34
N THR A 141 1.11 12.75 22.47
CA THR A 141 1.06 14.18 22.85
C THR A 141 1.86 15.07 21.90
N ALA A 142 2.91 14.56 21.27
CA ALA A 142 3.73 15.31 20.31
C ALA A 142 3.10 15.30 18.90
N ASN A 143 2.38 14.22 18.56
CA ASN A 143 1.74 13.99 17.27
C ASN A 143 0.24 13.72 17.49
N SER A 144 -0.46 14.73 18.03
CA SER A 144 -1.81 14.56 18.56
C SER A 144 -2.94 14.55 17.51
N ILE A 145 -2.63 14.84 16.26
CA ILE A 145 -3.64 14.94 15.20
C ILE A 145 -3.61 13.71 14.30
N SER A 146 -2.48 13.45 13.66
CA SER A 146 -2.37 12.36 12.69
C SER A 146 -0.90 12.06 12.37
N LEU A 147 -0.61 10.78 12.12
CA LEU A 147 0.63 10.31 11.48
C LEU A 147 0.33 9.95 10.03
N SER A 148 1.26 10.28 9.10
CA SER A 148 1.02 10.03 7.69
C SER A 148 2.30 9.72 6.92
N TYR A 149 2.15 9.01 5.80
CA TYR A 149 3.19 8.75 4.79
C TYR A 149 4.53 8.27 5.38
N PRO A 150 4.55 7.10 6.05
CA PRO A 150 5.76 6.62 6.70
C PRO A 150 6.86 6.32 5.70
N PHE A 151 8.07 6.81 6.01
CA PHE A 151 9.25 6.56 5.19
C PHE A 151 10.45 6.24 6.09
N ILE A 152 11.22 5.21 5.73
CA ILE A 152 12.44 4.81 6.44
C ILE A 152 13.66 5.24 5.62
N ILE A 153 14.58 5.92 6.29
CA ILE A 153 15.90 6.22 5.75
C ILE A 153 16.91 5.32 6.49
N LYS A 154 17.68 4.58 5.71
CA LYS A 154 18.81 3.81 6.26
C LYS A 154 20.03 4.72 6.28
N ASN A 155 20.56 4.94 7.48
CA ASN A 155 21.82 5.63 7.70
C ASN A 155 23.00 4.67 7.54
#